data_0b0d6ce1d40a716a8fb0975526de1895
#
_entry.id   0b0d6ce1d40a716a8fb0975526de1895
#
_cell.length_a   1.000
_cell.length_b   1.000
_cell.length_c   1.000
_cell.angle_alpha   90.00
_cell.angle_beta   90.00
_cell.angle_gamma   90.00
#
_symmetry.space_group_name_H-M   'P 1'
#
loop_
_entity.id
_entity.type
_entity.pdbx_description
1 polymer ?
#
loop_
_entity_poly.entity_id
_entity_poly.type
_entity_poly.pdbx_seq_one_letter_code
_entity_poly.pdbx_strand_id
1 'polypeptide(L)'
;MLRDETMKRFMLASTALVAATTLAHAGGVERSTQSVAILFEQGRYAELSFGHFDPTVEGAVGGGAVSSGDMAPSYNSWSLGYKMDLGDRMAFALILDQPIGANVNYPGPLAPGSYPLAGSTAKLTSSAITALL
;
A
#
# COMPACT_ATOMS: atom_id res chain seq x y z
N MET A 1 39.83 16.18 -20.42
CA MET A 1 38.66 15.81 -21.23
C MET A 1 38.00 14.48 -20.79
N LEU A 2 38.75 13.40 -20.55
CA LEU A 2 38.20 12.11 -20.10
C LEU A 2 37.53 12.13 -18.68
N ARG A 3 37.97 13.01 -17.79
CA ARG A 3 37.51 13.10 -16.42
C ARG A 3 36.12 13.75 -16.31
N ASP A 4 35.74 14.62 -17.23
CA ASP A 4 34.46 15.31 -17.26
C ASP A 4 33.33 14.40 -17.77
N GLU A 5 33.61 13.55 -18.75
CA GLU A 5 32.65 12.56 -19.25
C GLU A 5 32.34 11.46 -18.23
N THR A 6 33.33 11.08 -17.44
CA THR A 6 33.12 10.06 -16.39
C THR A 6 32.25 10.62 -15.27
N MET A 7 32.43 11.88 -14.87
CA MET A 7 31.60 12.55 -13.87
C MET A 7 30.15 12.74 -14.33
N LYS A 8 29.96 13.11 -15.59
CA LYS A 8 28.61 13.23 -16.19
C LYS A 8 27.87 11.90 -16.21
N ARG A 9 28.57 10.81 -16.56
CA ARG A 9 27.99 9.45 -16.53
C ARG A 9 27.65 8.97 -15.12
N PHE A 10 28.46 9.31 -14.14
CA PHE A 10 28.21 9.02 -12.73
C PHE A 10 27.00 9.82 -12.20
N MET A 11 26.87 11.10 -12.55
CA MET A 11 25.71 11.92 -12.19
C MET A 11 24.42 11.43 -12.85
N LEU A 12 24.47 11.04 -14.11
CA LEU A 12 23.32 10.46 -14.82
C LEU A 12 22.89 9.11 -14.22
N ALA A 13 23.84 8.26 -13.84
CA ALA A 13 23.55 6.97 -13.22
C ALA A 13 22.96 7.12 -11.83
N SER A 14 23.44 8.08 -11.02
CA SER A 14 22.90 8.35 -9.68
C SER A 14 21.50 8.97 -9.75
N THR A 15 21.22 9.84 -10.72
CA THR A 15 19.90 10.43 -10.94
C THR A 15 18.88 9.37 -11.39
N ALA A 16 19.29 8.43 -12.26
CA ALA A 16 18.44 7.32 -12.68
C ALA A 16 18.12 6.36 -11.53
N LEU A 17 19.07 6.13 -10.61
CA LEU A 17 18.87 5.28 -9.45
C LEU A 17 17.90 5.91 -8.45
N VAL A 18 17.97 7.22 -8.22
CA VAL A 18 17.03 7.96 -7.36
C VAL A 18 15.63 8.00 -7.98
N ALA A 19 15.51 8.15 -9.31
CA ALA A 19 14.22 8.09 -9.99
C ALA A 19 13.58 6.69 -9.95
N ALA A 20 14.38 5.62 -9.93
CA ALA A 20 13.89 4.25 -9.83
C ALA A 20 13.38 3.90 -8.42
N THR A 21 13.89 4.54 -7.37
CA THR A 21 13.44 4.29 -5.99
C THR A 21 12.08 4.91 -5.68
N THR A 22 11.65 5.94 -6.42
CA THR A 22 10.31 6.55 -6.23
C THR A 22 9.16 5.70 -6.77
N LEU A 23 9.44 4.65 -7.55
CA LEU A 23 8.44 3.73 -8.10
C LEU A 23 8.37 2.40 -7.34
N ALA A 24 9.26 2.17 -6.38
CA ALA A 24 9.19 1.01 -5.50
C ALA A 24 8.18 1.25 -4.38
N HIS A 25 6.92 1.50 -4.74
CA HIS A 25 5.82 1.35 -3.82
C HIS A 25 5.66 -0.14 -3.50
N ALA A 26 5.80 -0.50 -2.24
CA ALA A 26 5.35 -1.80 -1.73
C ALA A 26 3.80 -1.84 -1.78
N GLY A 27 3.24 -1.50 -2.94
CA GLY A 27 1.85 -1.09 -3.17
C GLY A 27 0.80 -2.18 -3.04
N GLY A 28 1.15 -3.36 -2.52
CA GLY A 28 0.17 -4.42 -2.35
C GLY A 28 -0.31 -4.64 -0.90
N VAL A 29 0.30 -3.97 0.06
CA VAL A 29 0.07 -4.24 1.50
C VAL A 29 -0.50 -3.03 2.23
N GLU A 30 -0.27 -1.82 1.73
CA GLU A 30 -0.78 -0.59 2.34
C GLU A 30 -2.24 -0.36 1.93
N ARG A 31 -3.12 -0.20 2.90
CA ARG A 31 -4.57 -0.05 2.72
C ARG A 31 -5.13 1.29 3.16
N SER A 32 -4.43 2.01 4.03
CA SER A 32 -4.80 3.35 4.44
C SER A 32 -3.56 4.19 4.66
N THR A 33 -3.67 5.48 4.34
CA THR A 33 -2.67 6.49 4.66
C THR A 33 -3.12 7.21 5.93
N GLN A 34 -2.40 7.02 7.03
CA GLN A 34 -2.63 7.78 8.26
C GLN A 34 -2.21 9.23 8.02
N SER A 35 -3.19 10.12 7.81
CA SER A 35 -2.93 11.50 7.48
C SER A 35 -2.90 12.38 8.74
N VAL A 36 -1.81 13.10 8.93
CA VAL A 36 -1.73 14.17 9.94
C VAL A 36 -2.62 15.38 9.61
N ALA A 37 -3.23 15.41 8.41
CA ALA A 37 -4.09 16.51 7.98
C ALA A 37 -5.29 16.74 8.91
N ILE A 38 -5.77 15.70 9.59
CA ILE A 38 -6.85 15.79 10.56
C ILE A 38 -6.56 16.82 11.67
N LEU A 39 -5.29 17.05 12.04
CA LEU A 39 -4.91 18.04 13.04
C LEU A 39 -5.20 19.50 12.62
N PHE A 40 -5.30 19.74 11.32
CA PHE A 40 -5.53 21.07 10.75
C PHE A 40 -7.01 21.41 10.55
N GLU A 41 -7.90 20.47 10.84
CA GLU A 41 -9.33 20.72 10.85
C GLU A 41 -9.71 21.67 12.00
N GLN A 42 -10.77 22.43 11.83
CA GLN A 42 -11.17 23.44 12.82
C GLN A 42 -12.07 22.82 13.91
N GLY A 43 -11.79 23.19 15.16
CA GLY A 43 -12.62 22.84 16.31
C GLY A 43 -12.63 21.34 16.60
N ARG A 44 -13.80 20.81 16.90
CA ARG A 44 -14.03 19.37 17.05
C ARG A 44 -14.44 18.79 15.70
N TYR A 45 -13.68 17.80 15.25
CA TYR A 45 -13.89 17.19 13.96
C TYR A 45 -13.93 15.65 14.09
N ALA A 46 -14.81 15.03 13.35
CA ALA A 46 -14.90 13.58 13.25
C ALA A 46 -15.10 13.18 11.79
N GLU A 47 -14.41 12.14 11.38
CA GLU A 47 -14.54 11.56 10.05
C GLU A 47 -14.70 10.05 10.12
N LEU A 48 -15.49 9.51 9.22
CA LEU A 48 -15.61 8.08 8.98
C LEU A 48 -15.43 7.84 7.49
N SER A 49 -14.45 7.01 7.15
CA SER A 49 -14.22 6.58 5.78
C SER A 49 -14.52 5.10 5.64
N PHE A 50 -15.12 4.75 4.52
CA PHE A 50 -15.37 3.37 4.13
C PHE A 50 -15.08 3.21 2.63
N GLY A 51 -14.33 2.18 2.28
CA GLY A 51 -14.00 1.85 0.89
C GLY A 51 -14.18 0.38 0.59
N HIS A 52 -14.64 0.09 -0.62
CA HIS A 52 -14.59 -1.24 -1.22
C HIS A 52 -13.60 -1.22 -2.38
N PHE A 53 -12.70 -2.18 -2.40
CA PHE A 53 -11.64 -2.29 -3.40
C PHE A 53 -11.73 -3.65 -4.08
N ASP A 54 -11.67 -3.64 -5.41
CA ASP A 54 -11.73 -4.83 -6.25
C ASP A 54 -10.53 -4.81 -7.22
N PRO A 55 -9.32 -5.12 -6.69
CA PRO A 55 -8.12 -5.16 -7.52
C PRO A 55 -8.13 -6.39 -8.41
N THR A 56 -7.47 -6.30 -9.56
CA THR A 56 -7.18 -7.45 -10.42
C THR A 56 -5.67 -7.61 -10.53
N VAL A 57 -5.16 -8.75 -10.08
CA VAL A 57 -3.73 -9.06 -10.13
C VAL A 57 -3.53 -10.46 -10.70
N GLU A 58 -2.80 -10.55 -11.79
CA GLU A 58 -2.46 -11.80 -12.45
C GLU A 58 -0.95 -11.96 -12.60
N GLY A 59 -0.48 -13.17 -12.54
CA GLY A 59 0.89 -13.54 -12.80
C GLY A 59 0.98 -14.71 -13.75
N ALA A 60 2.15 -14.93 -14.33
CA ALA A 60 2.39 -16.08 -15.19
C ALA A 60 3.79 -16.67 -14.99
N VAL A 61 3.90 -17.97 -15.20
CA VAL A 61 5.18 -18.70 -15.19
C VAL A 61 5.41 -19.41 -16.54
N GLY A 62 6.61 -19.90 -16.75
CA GLY A 62 6.96 -20.60 -17.98
C GLY A 62 6.87 -19.71 -19.23
N GLY A 63 7.30 -18.44 -19.14
CA GLY A 63 7.22 -17.51 -20.27
C GLY A 63 5.80 -17.12 -20.67
N GLY A 64 4.83 -17.22 -19.76
CA GLY A 64 3.42 -16.90 -20.02
C GLY A 64 2.54 -18.15 -20.28
N ALA A 65 3.12 -19.34 -20.24
CA ALA A 65 2.40 -20.57 -20.56
C ALA A 65 1.34 -20.96 -19.51
N VAL A 66 1.54 -20.56 -18.24
CA VAL A 66 0.63 -20.90 -17.14
C VAL A 66 0.32 -19.64 -16.34
N SER A 67 -0.95 -19.20 -16.34
CA SER A 67 -1.44 -18.06 -15.57
C SER A 67 -1.81 -18.44 -14.16
N SER A 68 -1.65 -17.50 -13.21
CA SER A 68 -2.19 -17.61 -11.86
C SER A 68 -3.71 -17.42 -11.81
N GLY A 69 -4.30 -16.85 -12.86
CA GLY A 69 -5.61 -16.20 -12.76
C GLY A 69 -5.56 -14.97 -11.85
N ASP A 70 -6.71 -14.35 -11.63
CA ASP A 70 -6.81 -13.24 -10.67
C ASP A 70 -6.63 -13.75 -9.24
N MET A 71 -5.54 -13.30 -8.60
CA MET A 71 -5.14 -13.74 -7.26
C MET A 71 -5.42 -12.70 -6.17
N ALA A 72 -6.07 -11.59 -6.50
CA ALA A 72 -6.33 -10.48 -5.59
C ALA A 72 -7.82 -10.35 -5.24
N PRO A 73 -8.34 -11.09 -4.24
CA PRO A 73 -9.72 -10.95 -3.80
C PRO A 73 -10.05 -9.53 -3.37
N SER A 74 -11.28 -9.11 -3.61
CA SER A 74 -11.80 -7.83 -3.12
C SER A 74 -11.73 -7.72 -1.60
N TYR A 75 -11.65 -6.50 -1.11
CA TYR A 75 -11.63 -6.22 0.32
C TYR A 75 -12.31 -4.88 0.66
N ASN A 76 -12.74 -4.76 1.90
CA ASN A 76 -13.22 -3.52 2.46
C ASN A 76 -12.15 -2.90 3.36
N SER A 77 -12.11 -1.57 3.41
CA SER A 77 -11.31 -0.80 4.35
C SER A 77 -12.18 0.25 5.02
N TRP A 78 -11.88 0.56 6.26
CA TRP A 78 -12.55 1.62 6.99
C TRP A 78 -11.55 2.38 7.86
N SER A 79 -11.84 3.65 8.13
CA SER A 79 -11.13 4.44 9.13
C SER A 79 -12.08 5.36 9.88
N LEU A 80 -11.77 5.61 11.14
CA LEU A 80 -12.46 6.55 12.01
C LEU A 80 -11.43 7.51 12.57
N GLY A 81 -11.63 8.80 12.35
CA GLY A 81 -10.81 9.87 12.90
C GLY A 81 -11.62 10.77 13.82
N TYR A 82 -11.02 11.19 14.93
CA TYR A 82 -11.56 12.22 15.81
C TYR A 82 -10.47 13.19 16.21
N LYS A 83 -10.76 14.48 16.13
CA LYS A 83 -9.86 15.57 16.51
C LYS A 83 -10.55 16.56 17.43
N MET A 84 -9.81 17.13 18.36
CA MET A 84 -10.25 18.21 19.22
C MET A 84 -9.11 19.21 19.49
N ASP A 85 -9.46 20.49 19.61
CA ASP A 85 -8.50 21.51 20.07
C ASP A 85 -8.31 21.39 21.58
N LEU A 86 -7.06 21.51 22.03
CA LEU A 86 -6.64 21.54 23.43
C LEU A 86 -6.18 22.96 23.84
N GLY A 87 -6.76 23.98 23.25
CA GLY A 87 -6.42 25.39 23.40
C GLY A 87 -6.04 26.04 22.08
N ASP A 88 -5.42 27.21 22.12
CA ASP A 88 -5.18 28.03 20.93
C ASP A 88 -4.01 27.53 20.04
N ARG A 89 -3.19 26.60 20.53
CA ARG A 89 -1.94 26.18 19.86
C ARG A 89 -1.74 24.69 19.80
N MET A 90 -2.65 23.91 20.34
CA MET A 90 -2.52 22.46 20.38
C MET A 90 -3.81 21.81 19.93
N ALA A 91 -3.68 20.71 19.23
CA ALA A 91 -4.78 19.84 18.87
C ALA A 91 -4.40 18.38 19.14
N PHE A 92 -5.38 17.59 19.52
CA PHE A 92 -5.25 16.14 19.68
C PHE A 92 -6.10 15.46 18.66
N ALA A 93 -5.58 14.39 18.03
CA ALA A 93 -6.36 13.52 17.18
C ALA A 93 -6.11 12.05 17.48
N LEU A 94 -7.16 11.26 17.29
CA LEU A 94 -7.13 9.81 17.37
C LEU A 94 -7.65 9.25 16.05
N ILE A 95 -6.90 8.33 15.46
CA ILE A 95 -7.27 7.63 14.22
C ILE A 95 -7.28 6.12 14.49
N LEU A 96 -8.38 5.48 14.14
CA LEU A 96 -8.51 4.02 14.12
C LEU A 96 -8.66 3.59 12.67
N ASP A 97 -7.80 2.69 12.21
CA ASP A 97 -7.82 2.24 10.83
C ASP A 97 -7.21 0.84 10.64
N GLN A 98 -7.14 0.42 9.38
CA GLN A 98 -6.56 -0.83 8.94
C GLN A 98 -5.44 -0.56 7.94
N PRO A 99 -4.25 -0.08 8.39
CA PRO A 99 -3.23 0.46 7.49
C PRO A 99 -2.56 -0.60 6.63
N ILE A 100 -2.49 -1.85 7.11
CA ILE A 100 -1.79 -2.93 6.42
C ILE A 100 -2.73 -4.12 6.23
N GLY A 101 -2.76 -4.67 5.03
CA GLY A 101 -3.50 -5.89 4.73
C GLY A 101 -3.14 -6.45 3.38
N ALA A 102 -3.17 -7.76 3.26
CA ALA A 102 -2.99 -8.47 2.01
C ALA A 102 -3.96 -9.66 1.95
N ASN A 103 -4.60 -9.83 0.83
CA ASN A 103 -5.38 -11.02 0.53
C ASN A 103 -4.85 -11.58 -0.78
N VAL A 104 -4.50 -12.85 -0.77
CA VAL A 104 -4.08 -13.58 -1.95
C VAL A 104 -4.85 -14.90 -2.01
N ASN A 105 -5.40 -15.19 -3.16
CA ASN A 105 -6.07 -16.45 -3.43
C ASN A 105 -5.69 -16.91 -4.84
N TYR A 106 -4.88 -17.95 -4.93
CA TYR A 106 -4.54 -18.55 -6.21
C TYR A 106 -5.66 -19.52 -6.63
N PRO A 107 -6.46 -19.17 -7.65
CA PRO A 107 -7.59 -19.99 -8.05
C PRO A 107 -7.14 -21.34 -8.65
N GLY A 108 -8.07 -22.29 -8.63
CA GLY A 108 -7.87 -23.60 -9.21
C GLY A 108 -7.22 -24.63 -8.30
N PRO A 109 -7.32 -25.92 -8.62
CA PRO A 109 -6.67 -27.00 -7.90
C PRO A 109 -5.18 -27.09 -8.27
N LEU A 110 -4.35 -27.48 -7.33
CA LEU A 110 -2.96 -27.84 -7.60
C LEU A 110 -2.94 -29.19 -8.38
N ALA A 111 -2.48 -29.14 -9.61
CA ALA A 111 -2.42 -30.30 -10.52
C ALA A 111 -1.18 -30.18 -11.45
N PRO A 112 -0.76 -31.28 -12.09
CA PRO A 112 0.28 -31.19 -13.11
C PRO A 112 -0.08 -30.18 -14.21
N GLY A 113 0.82 -29.21 -14.46
CA GLY A 113 0.61 -28.16 -15.46
C GLY A 113 -0.21 -26.94 -14.96
N SER A 114 -0.68 -26.93 -13.71
CA SER A 114 -1.30 -25.76 -13.11
C SER A 114 -0.24 -24.76 -12.62
N TYR A 115 -0.71 -23.55 -12.23
CA TYR A 115 0.17 -22.57 -11.57
C TYR A 115 0.75 -23.16 -10.28
N PRO A 116 2.04 -22.96 -9.96
CA PRO A 116 2.70 -23.64 -8.83
C PRO A 116 2.08 -23.40 -7.44
N LEU A 117 1.35 -22.30 -7.28
CA LEU A 117 0.67 -21.94 -6.04
C LEU A 117 -0.86 -22.13 -6.11
N ALA A 118 -1.38 -22.74 -7.17
CA ALA A 118 -2.81 -22.97 -7.32
C ALA A 118 -3.41 -23.66 -6.08
N GLY A 119 -4.58 -23.20 -5.66
CA GLY A 119 -5.26 -23.64 -4.42
C GLY A 119 -4.73 -23.05 -3.12
N SER A 120 -3.68 -22.21 -3.17
CA SER A 120 -3.11 -21.56 -1.99
C SER A 120 -3.79 -20.24 -1.70
N THR A 121 -3.94 -19.92 -0.41
CA THR A 121 -4.49 -18.64 0.05
C THR A 121 -3.60 -18.05 1.14
N ALA A 122 -3.49 -16.73 1.18
CA ALA A 122 -2.87 -16.01 2.27
C ALA A 122 -3.70 -14.76 2.61
N LYS A 123 -3.87 -14.49 3.91
CA LYS A 123 -4.60 -13.33 4.38
C LYS A 123 -3.85 -12.65 5.51
N LEU A 124 -3.59 -11.37 5.35
CA LEU A 124 -3.04 -10.47 6.37
C LEU A 124 -4.04 -9.36 6.65
N THR A 125 -4.32 -9.11 7.91
CA THR A 125 -5.12 -7.97 8.36
C THR A 125 -4.43 -7.30 9.53
N SER A 126 -4.51 -5.98 9.59
CA SER A 126 -4.04 -5.20 10.73
C SER A 126 -5.15 -4.28 11.23
N SER A 127 -5.01 -3.83 12.45
CA SER A 127 -5.77 -2.72 13.03
C SER A 127 -4.80 -1.84 13.78
N ALA A 128 -4.92 -0.53 13.63
CA ALA A 128 -4.06 0.43 14.27
C ALA A 128 -4.87 1.51 14.99
N ILE A 129 -4.28 2.02 16.06
CA ILE A 129 -4.73 3.22 16.76
C ILE A 129 -3.57 4.19 16.73
N THR A 130 -3.77 5.35 16.11
CA THR A 130 -2.77 6.41 16.01
C THR A 130 -3.24 7.61 16.80
N ALA A 131 -2.39 8.07 17.72
CA ALA A 131 -2.61 9.31 18.46
C ALA A 131 -1.64 10.37 17.94
N LEU A 132 -2.16 11.57 17.69
CA LEU A 132 -1.43 12.72 17.18
C LEU A 132 -1.60 13.89 18.16
N LEU A 133 -0.55 14.72 18.31
CA LEU A 133 -0.55 15.92 19.11
C LEU A 133 0.19 17.04 18.37
#